data_520f0995fa185d478c1207cca994b329
#
_entry.id   520f0995fa185d478c1207cca994b329
#
_cell.length_a   1.000
_cell.length_b   1.000
_cell.length_c   1.000
_cell.angle_alpha   90.00
_cell.angle_beta   90.00
_cell.angle_gamma   90.00
#
_symmetry.space_group_name_H-M   'P 1'
#
loop_
_entity.id
_entity.type
_entity.pdbx_description
1 polymer ?
#
loop_
_entity_poly.entity_id
_entity_poly.type
_entity_poly.pdbx_seq_one_letter_code
_entity_poly.pdbx_strand_id
1 'polypeptide(L)'
;MKEINVYIKSNELSKVTDILLKHKVGVTFFDIQGTGRTPRSTSEVIHSYQTGRTIVPKFIGRILVLSIVSDTTAAQIVKEIINSFEFKDEPYGVLFIKDVTDAYELGTSVKGDEVLVSK
;
A
#
# COMPACT_ATOMS: atom_id res chain seq x y z
N MET A 1 -3.07 10.92 -14.28
CA MET A 1 -2.35 10.46 -13.08
C MET A 1 -3.23 9.55 -12.24
N LYS A 2 -2.61 8.56 -11.61
CA LYS A 2 -3.30 7.63 -10.71
C LYS A 2 -2.60 7.60 -9.36
N GLU A 3 -3.39 7.49 -8.31
CA GLU A 3 -2.88 7.22 -6.98
C GLU A 3 -3.09 5.74 -6.68
N ILE A 4 -2.01 5.03 -6.43
CA ILE A 4 -2.03 3.62 -6.09
C ILE A 4 -1.90 3.53 -4.57
N ASN A 5 -2.86 2.87 -3.94
CA ASN A 5 -2.89 2.66 -2.49
C ASN A 5 -2.88 1.16 -2.23
N VAL A 6 -1.88 0.67 -1.52
CA VAL A 6 -1.75 -0.75 -1.19
C VAL A 6 -1.78 -0.91 0.33
N TYR A 7 -2.78 -1.65 0.82
CA TYR A 7 -2.95 -1.95 2.25
C TYR A 7 -2.47 -3.37 2.48
N ILE A 8 -1.35 -3.53 3.15
CA ILE A 8 -0.69 -4.83 3.33
C ILE A 8 -0.14 -5.00 4.74
N LYS A 9 0.24 -6.23 5.07
CA LYS A 9 0.97 -6.52 6.29
C LYS A 9 2.42 -6.06 6.15
N SER A 10 3.05 -5.74 7.27
CA SER A 10 4.41 -5.19 7.26
C SER A 10 5.44 -6.13 6.62
N ASN A 11 5.25 -7.44 6.72
CA ASN A 11 6.16 -8.42 6.12
C ASN A 11 6.07 -8.46 4.58
N GLU A 12 5.07 -7.82 3.99
CA GLU A 12 4.92 -7.74 2.53
C GLU A 12 5.38 -6.39 1.97
N LEU A 13 5.82 -5.47 2.82
CA LEU A 13 6.19 -4.11 2.41
C LEU A 13 7.27 -4.10 1.34
N SER A 14 8.34 -4.85 1.52
CA SER A 14 9.46 -4.82 0.58
C SER A 14 9.07 -5.29 -0.82
N LYS A 15 8.14 -6.24 -0.91
CA LYS A 15 7.65 -6.75 -2.20
C LYS A 15 7.03 -5.65 -3.05
N VAL A 16 6.25 -4.77 -2.41
CA VAL A 16 5.59 -3.66 -3.09
C VAL A 16 6.55 -2.50 -3.34
N THR A 17 7.34 -2.14 -2.34
CA THR A 17 8.26 -1.01 -2.47
C THR A 17 9.35 -1.29 -3.49
N ASP A 18 9.85 -2.53 -3.61
CA ASP A 18 10.85 -2.88 -4.60
C ASP A 18 10.32 -2.67 -6.02
N ILE A 19 9.05 -3.02 -6.27
CA ILE A 19 8.42 -2.79 -7.58
C ILE A 19 8.36 -1.29 -7.87
N LEU A 20 7.90 -0.50 -6.91
CA LEU A 20 7.79 0.96 -7.08
C LEU A 20 9.15 1.60 -7.33
N LEU A 21 10.16 1.21 -6.57
CA LEU A 21 11.52 1.75 -6.73
C LEU A 21 12.13 1.37 -8.07
N LYS A 22 11.83 0.17 -8.57
CA LYS A 22 12.27 -0.25 -9.91
C LYS A 22 11.75 0.68 -10.99
N HIS A 23 10.54 1.18 -10.83
CA HIS A 23 9.92 2.12 -11.76
C HIS A 23 10.33 3.58 -11.50
N LYS A 24 11.17 3.82 -10.50
CA LYS A 24 11.68 5.16 -10.15
C LYS A 24 10.58 6.16 -9.82
N VAL A 25 9.54 5.69 -9.16
CA VAL A 25 8.42 6.53 -8.72
C VAL A 25 8.54 6.79 -7.22
N GLY A 26 7.89 7.85 -6.76
CA GLY A 26 7.87 8.20 -5.34
C GLY A 26 7.10 7.17 -4.53
N VAL A 27 7.57 6.90 -3.33
CA VAL A 27 6.94 5.95 -2.41
C VAL A 27 6.75 6.62 -1.07
N THR A 28 5.52 6.61 -0.58
CA THR A 28 5.21 7.03 0.78
C THR A 28 4.52 5.87 1.48
N PHE A 29 4.83 5.63 2.73
CA PHE A 29 4.10 4.61 3.47
C PHE A 29 3.81 5.05 4.89
N PHE A 30 2.71 4.51 5.44
CA PHE A 30 2.20 4.85 6.75
C PHE A 30 1.91 3.58 7.53
N ASP A 31 2.22 3.60 8.81
CA ASP A 31 1.68 2.60 9.73
C ASP A 31 0.24 2.99 10.06
N ILE A 32 -0.69 2.06 9.83
CA ILE A 32 -2.11 2.28 10.08
C ILE A 32 -2.69 1.13 10.89
N GLN A 33 -3.86 1.37 11.48
CA GLN A 33 -4.65 0.33 12.14
C GLN A 33 -6.07 0.40 11.63
N GLY A 34 -6.69 -0.76 11.46
CA GLY A 34 -8.05 -0.81 10.97
C GLY A 34 -8.70 -2.15 11.21
N THR A 35 -10.00 -2.20 10.94
CA THR A 35 -10.77 -3.45 10.94
C THR A 35 -11.08 -3.82 9.52
N GLY A 36 -10.82 -5.07 9.15
CA GLY A 36 -11.21 -5.60 7.85
C GLY A 36 -12.62 -6.13 7.87
N ARG A 37 -13.13 -6.48 6.69
CA ARG A 37 -14.43 -7.14 6.54
C ARG A 37 -14.36 -8.62 6.92
N THR A 38 -13.17 -9.21 6.76
CA THR A 38 -12.93 -10.63 7.04
C THR A 38 -12.64 -10.82 8.52
N PRO A 39 -13.16 -11.87 9.16
CA PRO A 39 -12.79 -12.21 10.53
C PRO A 39 -11.27 -12.39 10.65
N ARG A 40 -10.73 -12.07 11.81
CA ARG A 40 -9.31 -12.19 12.07
C ARG A 40 -8.89 -13.65 12.08
N SER A 41 -7.75 -13.92 11.49
CA SER A 41 -7.15 -15.24 11.55
C SER A 41 -6.44 -15.45 12.89
N THR A 42 -6.09 -16.71 13.19
CA THR A 42 -5.35 -17.04 14.40
C THR A 42 -3.98 -16.38 14.46
N SER A 43 -3.41 -16.01 13.30
CA SER A 43 -2.14 -15.30 13.24
C SER A 43 -2.20 -13.89 13.81
N GLU A 44 -3.41 -13.35 13.98
CA GLU A 44 -3.64 -12.01 14.54
C GLU A 44 -3.83 -12.06 16.07
N VAL A 45 -3.70 -13.21 16.68
CA VAL A 45 -3.91 -13.39 18.11
C VAL A 45 -2.69 -12.93 18.89
N ILE A 46 -2.95 -12.19 19.96
CA ILE A 46 -1.92 -11.65 20.86
C ILE A 46 -2.06 -12.32 22.23
N HIS A 47 -0.94 -12.78 22.77
CA HIS A 47 -0.90 -13.29 24.13
C HIS A 47 -0.68 -12.13 25.11
N SER A 48 -1.52 -12.08 26.14
CA SER A 48 -1.32 -11.15 27.23
C SER A 48 -0.49 -11.79 28.33
N TYR A 49 0.70 -11.26 28.56
CA TYR A 49 1.58 -11.77 29.61
C TYR A 49 1.07 -11.47 31.02
N GLN A 50 0.25 -10.42 31.16
CA GLN A 50 -0.28 -10.02 32.46
C GLN A 50 -1.43 -10.91 32.92
N THR A 51 -2.29 -11.32 31.99
CA THR A 51 -3.48 -12.12 32.32
C THR A 51 -3.38 -13.57 31.90
N GLY A 52 -2.35 -13.92 31.12
CA GLY A 52 -2.23 -15.24 30.54
C GLY A 52 -3.28 -15.56 29.47
N ARG A 53 -4.03 -14.54 29.06
CA ARG A 53 -5.09 -14.72 28.07
C ARG A 53 -4.60 -14.47 26.66
N THR A 54 -5.20 -15.21 25.73
CA THR A 54 -5.01 -14.98 24.31
C THR A 54 -6.07 -14.00 23.84
N ILE A 55 -5.63 -12.90 23.19
CA ILE A 55 -6.53 -11.81 22.76
C ILE A 55 -6.46 -11.68 21.26
N VAL A 56 -7.62 -11.60 20.61
CA VAL A 56 -7.72 -11.22 19.21
C VAL A 56 -7.94 -9.70 19.17
N PRO A 57 -6.97 -8.93 18.66
CA PRO A 57 -7.10 -7.47 18.68
C PRO A 57 -8.27 -7.02 17.80
N LYS A 58 -8.98 -5.97 18.25
CA LYS A 58 -10.06 -5.37 17.49
C LYS A 58 -9.55 -4.71 16.22
N PHE A 59 -8.36 -4.09 16.29
CA PHE A 59 -7.73 -3.44 15.15
C PHE A 59 -6.46 -4.19 14.76
N ILE A 60 -6.22 -4.25 13.47
CA ILE A 60 -5.06 -4.92 12.89
C ILE A 60 -4.12 -3.86 12.35
N GLY A 61 -2.83 -3.98 12.69
CA GLY A 61 -1.78 -3.15 12.12
C GLY A 61 -1.56 -3.50 10.65
N ARG A 62 -1.46 -2.49 9.81
CA ARG A 62 -1.18 -2.60 8.38
C ARG A 62 -0.25 -1.49 7.96
N ILE A 63 0.32 -1.65 6.78
CA ILE A 63 1.06 -0.58 6.13
C ILE A 63 0.24 -0.13 4.92
N LEU A 64 0.07 1.18 4.79
CA LEU A 64 -0.48 1.78 3.58
C LEU A 64 0.69 2.31 2.75
N VAL A 65 0.88 1.73 1.56
CA VAL A 65 1.87 2.23 0.60
C VAL A 65 1.13 3.05 -0.43
N LEU A 66 1.62 4.26 -0.67
CA LEU A 66 0.99 5.21 -1.58
C LEU A 66 2.00 5.69 -2.61
N SER A 67 1.60 5.73 -3.87
CA SER A 67 2.38 6.29 -4.95
C SER A 67 1.46 6.95 -5.97
N ILE A 68 1.86 8.12 -6.46
CA ILE A 68 1.13 8.81 -7.53
C ILE A 68 2.00 8.73 -8.78
N VAL A 69 1.41 8.21 -9.85
CA VAL A 69 2.15 7.90 -11.08
C VAL A 69 1.33 8.27 -12.32
N SER A 70 1.99 8.29 -13.48
CA SER A 70 1.29 8.48 -14.74
C SER A 70 0.36 7.31 -15.04
N ASP A 71 -0.64 7.52 -15.89
CA ASP A 71 -1.61 6.49 -16.24
C ASP A 71 -0.95 5.24 -16.83
N THR A 72 0.02 5.42 -17.72
CA THR A 72 0.71 4.30 -18.36
C THR A 72 1.57 3.52 -17.37
N THR A 73 2.27 4.22 -16.50
CA THR A 73 3.10 3.59 -15.46
C THR A 73 2.22 2.86 -14.44
N ALA A 74 1.06 3.42 -14.11
CA ALA A 74 0.12 2.79 -13.18
C ALA A 74 -0.30 1.40 -13.65
N ALA A 75 -0.63 1.26 -14.93
CA ALA A 75 -1.07 -0.02 -15.49
C ALA A 75 0.03 -1.09 -15.31
N GLN A 76 1.28 -0.75 -15.58
CA GLN A 76 2.40 -1.67 -15.43
C GLN A 76 2.65 -2.03 -13.97
N ILE A 77 2.67 -1.04 -13.09
CA ILE A 77 2.92 -1.24 -11.67
C ILE A 77 1.84 -2.14 -11.05
N VAL A 78 0.58 -1.86 -11.33
CA VAL A 78 -0.54 -2.64 -10.79
C VAL A 78 -0.42 -4.10 -11.23
N LYS A 79 -0.12 -4.34 -12.50
CA LYS A 79 0.05 -5.70 -13.01
C LYS A 79 1.20 -6.42 -12.29
N GLU A 80 2.32 -5.76 -12.09
CA GLU A 80 3.48 -6.34 -11.41
C GLU A 80 3.19 -6.63 -9.95
N ILE A 81 2.50 -5.71 -9.26
CA ILE A 81 2.12 -5.93 -7.86
C ILE A 81 1.20 -7.13 -7.74
N ILE A 82 0.16 -7.20 -8.55
CA ILE A 82 -0.79 -8.32 -8.52
C ILE A 82 -0.06 -9.64 -8.78
N ASN A 83 0.82 -9.68 -9.77
CA ASN A 83 1.56 -10.89 -10.14
C ASN A 83 2.63 -11.30 -9.13
N SER A 84 3.04 -10.40 -8.24
CA SER A 84 4.05 -10.69 -7.23
C SER A 84 3.51 -11.50 -6.05
N PHE A 85 2.20 -11.57 -5.90
CA PHE A 85 1.55 -12.32 -4.83
C PHE A 85 0.99 -13.63 -5.36
N GLU A 86 1.29 -14.72 -4.65
CA GLU A 86 0.73 -16.02 -4.98
C GLU A 86 -0.74 -16.08 -4.58
N PHE A 87 -1.54 -16.78 -5.37
CA PHE A 87 -2.94 -16.98 -5.05
C PHE A 87 -3.06 -17.83 -3.78
N LYS A 88 -3.91 -17.40 -2.85
CA LYS A 88 -4.25 -18.18 -1.66
C LYS A 88 -5.65 -17.79 -1.17
N ASP A 89 -6.19 -18.59 -0.24
CA ASP A 89 -7.55 -18.39 0.26
C ASP A 89 -7.73 -17.10 1.04
N GLU A 90 -6.68 -16.65 1.77
CA GLU A 90 -6.73 -15.41 2.51
C GLU A 90 -6.00 -14.31 1.75
N PRO A 91 -6.54 -13.10 1.69
CA PRO A 91 -5.87 -12.00 0.99
C PRO A 91 -4.63 -11.51 1.76
N TYR A 92 -3.59 -11.16 1.01
CA TYR A 92 -2.42 -10.47 1.59
C TYR A 92 -2.74 -9.01 1.94
N GLY A 93 -3.70 -8.43 1.25
CA GLY A 93 -4.08 -7.06 1.40
C GLY A 93 -4.96 -6.63 0.25
N VAL A 94 -5.12 -5.32 0.08
CA VAL A 94 -5.99 -4.75 -0.96
C VAL A 94 -5.26 -3.62 -1.65
N LEU A 95 -5.44 -3.51 -2.95
CA LEU A 95 -4.92 -2.42 -3.76
C LEU A 95 -6.09 -1.61 -4.30
N PHE A 96 -6.07 -0.30 -4.07
CA PHE A 96 -7.03 0.63 -4.62
C PHE A 96 -6.35 1.59 -5.58
N ILE A 97 -7.06 1.98 -6.62
CA ILE A 97 -6.59 2.95 -7.60
C ILE A 97 -7.57 4.09 -7.63
N LYS A 98 -7.05 5.32 -7.54
CA LYS A 98 -7.87 6.53 -7.63
C LYS A 98 -7.32 7.43 -8.73
N ASP A 99 -8.23 8.16 -9.40
CA ASP A 99 -7.83 9.20 -10.32
C ASP A 99 -7.32 10.42 -9.54
N VAL A 100 -6.22 10.99 -10.03
CA VAL A 100 -5.71 12.27 -9.55
C VAL A 100 -6.00 13.29 -10.63
N THR A 101 -6.81 14.27 -10.29
CA THR A 101 -7.30 15.27 -11.26
C THR A 101 -6.16 16.14 -11.76
N ASP A 102 -5.30 16.59 -10.85
CA ASP A 102 -4.22 17.51 -11.21
C ASP A 102 -3.14 17.49 -10.13
N ALA A 103 -1.99 18.07 -10.46
CA ALA A 103 -0.89 18.20 -9.52
C ALA A 103 -0.13 19.49 -9.81
N TYR A 104 0.31 20.16 -8.75
CA TYR A 104 1.07 21.39 -8.84
C TYR A 104 2.27 21.31 -7.92
N GLU A 105 3.43 21.65 -8.45
CA GLU A 105 4.62 21.78 -7.63
C GLU A 105 4.59 23.16 -6.94
N LEU A 106 4.80 23.17 -5.64
CA LEU A 106 4.74 24.43 -4.89
C LEU A 106 6.04 25.20 -5.05
N GLY A 107 5.90 26.50 -5.34
CA GLY A 107 7.05 27.40 -5.53
C GLY A 107 7.60 27.45 -6.94
N THR A 108 7.07 26.66 -7.87
CA THR A 108 7.46 26.68 -9.29
C THR A 108 6.23 26.75 -10.17
N SER A 109 6.43 26.72 -11.49
CA SER A 109 5.33 26.69 -12.46
C SER A 109 5.02 25.27 -12.96
N VAL A 110 5.68 24.26 -12.41
CA VAL A 110 5.51 22.87 -12.85
C VAL A 110 4.15 22.36 -12.40
N LYS A 111 3.42 21.74 -13.32
CA LYS A 111 2.07 21.20 -13.06
C LYS A 111 1.82 19.96 -13.92
N GLY A 112 0.78 19.21 -13.53
CA GLY A 112 0.38 18.00 -14.24
C GLY A 112 1.40 16.89 -14.08
N ASP A 113 1.51 16.03 -15.09
CA ASP A 113 2.39 14.85 -15.05
C ASP A 113 3.86 15.21 -14.88
N GLU A 114 4.26 16.42 -15.23
CA GLU A 114 5.64 16.87 -15.04
C GLU A 114 6.05 16.92 -13.57
N VAL A 115 5.09 17.05 -12.66
CA VAL A 115 5.36 17.04 -11.21
C VAL A 115 5.91 15.67 -10.78
N LEU A 116 5.57 14.61 -11.50
CA LEU A 116 5.95 13.23 -11.18
C LEU A 116 7.39 12.92 -11.60
N VAL A 117 7.99 13.74 -12.43
CA VAL A 117 9.36 13.53 -12.89
C VAL A 117 10.31 13.93 -11.77
N SER A 118 11.12 12.98 -11.31
CA SER A 118 12.10 13.22 -10.27
C SER A 118 13.16 14.19 -10.74
N LYS A 119 13.51 15.12 -9.89
CA LYS A 119 14.57 16.08 -10.18
C LYS A 119 15.77 15.85 -9.28
#